data_3755aaacd09ae4bb84f7799e936292b8
#
_entry.id   3755aaacd09ae4bb84f7799e936292b8
#
_cell.length_a   1.000
_cell.length_b   1.000
_cell.length_c   1.000
_cell.angle_alpha   90.00
_cell.angle_beta   90.00
_cell.angle_gamma   90.00
#
_symmetry.space_group_name_H-M   'P 1'
#
loop_
_entity.id
_entity.type
_entity.pdbx_description
1 polymer ?
#
loop_
_entity_poly.entity_id
_entity_poly.type
_entity_poly.pdbx_seq_one_letter_code
_entity_poly.pdbx_strand_id
1 'polypeptide(L)'
;MLQNYRVHVAERAALGIPPLPLSAGQTGELIELLKNPPSGEAATLLDLITHRVPAGVDDAAKVKASYLAAVAHGSEKCSLISREKATQLLGTMLGGYNISPLVDLLDDSTVGTVAAEGLKKTLLMFDQFHDVQEKAEIGNANAKAVLQSWADAEWFTSRPEVAKSIILTVFKVEGEINTDDLSPAPDAFSRPDIPLHALAMHKNARPGVVPEEDGKRGPVKFIDGLKAKGNLVAYVGDVVGTGSSRKSATNSVLWFTGEDIPFVPNKRFGGVCLGSKIAPIFYNTMEDSG
;
A
#
# COMPACT_ATOMS: atom_id res chain seq x y z
N MET A 1 -0.66 9.62 -22.48
CA MET A 1 -0.45 9.25 -21.07
C MET A 1 1.03 9.16 -20.68
N LEU A 2 1.88 8.28 -21.28
CA LEU A 2 3.25 8.02 -20.82
C LEU A 2 4.15 9.26 -20.73
N GLN A 3 4.13 10.16 -21.74
CA GLN A 3 4.96 11.36 -21.70
C GLN A 3 4.59 12.29 -20.52
N ASN A 4 3.30 12.51 -20.28
CA ASN A 4 2.85 13.33 -19.16
C ASN A 4 3.20 12.69 -17.82
N TYR A 5 3.10 11.33 -17.73
CA TYR A 5 3.50 10.60 -16.54
C TYR A 5 5.02 10.76 -16.28
N ARG A 6 5.86 10.68 -17.29
CA ARG A 6 7.33 10.89 -17.16
C ARG A 6 7.67 12.30 -16.67
N VAL A 7 6.98 13.32 -17.17
CA VAL A 7 7.15 14.69 -16.67
C VAL A 7 6.78 14.76 -15.18
N HIS A 8 5.63 14.19 -14.81
CA HIS A 8 5.19 14.12 -13.41
C HIS A 8 6.21 13.36 -12.53
N VAL A 9 6.75 12.24 -13.00
CA VAL A 9 7.81 11.49 -12.28
C VAL A 9 9.02 12.41 -12.01
N ALA A 10 9.47 13.17 -13.00
CA ALA A 10 10.62 14.07 -12.87
C ALA A 10 10.34 15.21 -11.86
N GLU A 11 9.14 15.82 -11.90
CA GLU A 11 8.72 16.85 -10.95
C GLU A 11 8.71 16.32 -9.52
N ARG A 12 8.17 15.12 -9.31
CA ARG A 12 8.11 14.48 -7.98
C ARG A 12 9.50 14.07 -7.48
N ALA A 13 10.35 13.55 -8.38
CA ALA A 13 11.72 13.19 -8.04
C ALA A 13 12.55 14.40 -7.58
N ALA A 14 12.31 15.59 -8.14
CA ALA A 14 12.94 16.84 -7.68
C ALA A 14 12.58 17.18 -6.21
N LEU A 15 11.45 16.71 -5.71
CA LEU A 15 11.04 16.81 -4.30
C LEU A 15 11.55 15.65 -3.43
N GLY A 16 12.14 14.62 -4.03
CA GLY A 16 12.58 13.39 -3.35
C GLY A 16 11.44 12.45 -2.99
N ILE A 17 10.32 12.47 -3.73
CA ILE A 17 9.13 11.67 -3.46
C ILE A 17 8.66 10.94 -4.72
N PRO A 18 7.95 9.79 -4.58
CA PRO A 18 7.44 9.06 -5.73
C PRO A 18 6.32 9.82 -6.45
N PRO A 19 6.05 9.48 -7.74
CA PRO A 19 4.90 10.01 -8.45
C PRO A 19 3.59 9.63 -7.75
N LEU A 20 2.53 10.39 -8.00
CA LEU A 20 1.19 10.02 -7.56
C LEU A 20 0.76 8.68 -8.17
N PRO A 21 -0.09 7.91 -7.47
CA PRO A 21 -0.77 6.77 -8.08
C PRO A 21 -1.57 7.20 -9.31
N LEU A 22 -1.76 6.28 -10.25
CA LEU A 22 -2.55 6.55 -11.45
C LEU A 22 -4.03 6.77 -11.09
N SER A 23 -4.62 7.80 -11.67
CA SER A 23 -6.07 8.02 -11.59
C SER A 23 -6.85 7.00 -12.44
N ALA A 24 -8.17 6.93 -12.26
CA ALA A 24 -9.04 6.08 -13.07
C ALA A 24 -8.90 6.39 -14.59
N GLY A 25 -8.84 7.67 -14.97
CA GLY A 25 -8.63 8.09 -16.36
C GLY A 25 -7.28 7.62 -16.92
N GLN A 26 -6.19 7.84 -16.16
CA GLN A 26 -4.85 7.38 -16.55
C GLN A 26 -4.77 5.85 -16.60
N THR A 27 -5.47 5.14 -15.71
CA THR A 27 -5.56 3.67 -15.74
C THR A 27 -6.29 3.19 -16.98
N GLY A 28 -7.35 3.86 -17.41
CA GLY A 28 -8.03 3.60 -18.68
C GLY A 28 -7.10 3.79 -19.88
N GLU A 29 -6.37 4.90 -19.94
CA GLU A 29 -5.38 5.14 -21.01
C GLU A 29 -4.24 4.10 -21.00
N LEU A 30 -3.78 3.66 -19.82
CA LEU A 30 -2.81 2.59 -19.67
C LEU A 30 -3.33 1.27 -20.24
N ILE A 31 -4.59 0.92 -20.01
CA ILE A 31 -5.24 -0.28 -20.55
C ILE A 31 -5.25 -0.26 -22.08
N GLU A 32 -5.58 0.87 -22.69
CA GLU A 32 -5.52 0.98 -24.16
C GLU A 32 -4.10 0.78 -24.71
N LEU A 33 -3.08 1.23 -24.00
CA LEU A 33 -1.69 0.96 -24.34
C LEU A 33 -1.30 -0.51 -24.11
N LEU A 34 -1.86 -1.19 -23.10
CA LEU A 34 -1.63 -2.62 -22.87
C LEU A 34 -2.26 -3.50 -23.96
N LYS A 35 -3.37 -3.08 -24.56
CA LYS A 35 -3.99 -3.77 -25.71
C LYS A 35 -3.13 -3.67 -26.97
N ASN A 36 -2.49 -2.50 -27.19
CA ASN A 36 -1.63 -2.22 -28.34
C ASN A 36 -0.30 -1.58 -27.86
N PRO A 37 0.64 -2.38 -27.34
CA PRO A 37 1.84 -1.84 -26.71
C PRO A 37 2.74 -1.12 -27.72
N PRO A 38 3.13 0.14 -27.49
CA PRO A 38 4.16 0.80 -28.28
C PRO A 38 5.48 0.06 -28.15
N SER A 39 6.29 0.11 -29.24
CA SER A 39 7.59 -0.52 -29.24
C SER A 39 8.48 -0.01 -28.10
N GLY A 40 9.09 -0.93 -27.36
CA GLY A 40 9.98 -0.62 -26.23
C GLY A 40 9.31 -0.28 -24.91
N GLU A 41 7.96 -0.18 -24.83
CA GLU A 41 7.26 0.25 -23.61
C GLU A 41 6.70 -0.91 -22.75
N ALA A 42 6.85 -2.15 -23.17
CA ALA A 42 6.25 -3.31 -22.51
C ALA A 42 6.56 -3.38 -21.00
N ALA A 43 7.82 -3.20 -20.62
CA ALA A 43 8.24 -3.24 -19.22
C ALA A 43 7.62 -2.10 -18.39
N THR A 44 7.58 -0.89 -18.95
CA THR A 44 6.96 0.29 -18.31
C THR A 44 5.48 0.06 -18.09
N LEU A 45 4.75 -0.45 -19.10
CA LEU A 45 3.31 -0.69 -19.00
C LEU A 45 2.99 -1.75 -17.93
N LEU A 46 3.78 -2.83 -17.88
CA LEU A 46 3.64 -3.88 -16.86
C LEU A 46 3.93 -3.35 -15.45
N ASP A 47 4.97 -2.53 -15.30
CA ASP A 47 5.27 -1.89 -14.01
C ASP A 47 4.12 -0.99 -13.55
N LEU A 48 3.60 -0.14 -14.44
CA LEU A 48 2.51 0.78 -14.13
C LEU A 48 1.24 0.04 -13.68
N ILE A 49 0.79 -0.97 -14.42
CA ILE A 49 -0.43 -1.71 -14.06
C ILE A 49 -0.23 -2.54 -12.78
N THR A 50 0.98 -2.99 -12.51
CA THR A 50 1.32 -3.80 -11.33
C THR A 50 1.43 -2.94 -10.08
N HIS A 51 2.18 -1.83 -10.14
CA HIS A 51 2.66 -1.14 -8.95
C HIS A 51 2.14 0.30 -8.79
N ARG A 52 1.53 0.89 -9.83
CA ARG A 52 1.15 2.32 -9.77
C ARG A 52 -0.35 2.60 -9.76
N VAL A 53 -1.18 1.57 -9.89
CA VAL A 53 -2.65 1.70 -9.74
C VAL A 53 -3.01 1.45 -8.28
N PRO A 54 -3.80 2.33 -7.63
CA PRO A 54 -4.30 2.11 -6.27
C PRO A 54 -5.00 0.75 -6.11
N ALA A 55 -5.00 0.21 -4.90
CA ALA A 55 -5.73 -1.01 -4.53
C ALA A 55 -7.04 -0.69 -3.77
N GLY A 56 -7.79 -1.71 -3.40
CA GLY A 56 -9.02 -1.60 -2.62
C GLY A 56 -10.20 -1.05 -3.42
N VAL A 57 -10.84 -0.02 -2.90
CA VAL A 57 -12.11 0.54 -3.45
C VAL A 57 -11.93 1.87 -4.20
N ASP A 58 -10.71 2.20 -4.59
CA ASP A 58 -10.42 3.37 -5.43
C ASP A 58 -11.02 3.19 -6.84
N ASP A 59 -11.46 4.27 -7.47
CA ASP A 59 -12.03 4.23 -8.83
C ASP A 59 -11.04 3.67 -9.86
N ALA A 60 -9.73 3.94 -9.71
CA ALA A 60 -8.71 3.36 -10.57
C ALA A 60 -8.57 1.84 -10.34
N ALA A 61 -8.76 1.36 -9.10
CA ALA A 61 -8.81 -0.07 -8.80
C ALA A 61 -9.97 -0.76 -9.51
N LYS A 62 -11.15 -0.10 -9.60
CA LYS A 62 -12.30 -0.63 -10.36
C LYS A 62 -11.95 -0.83 -11.83
N VAL A 63 -11.32 0.16 -12.46
CA VAL A 63 -10.89 0.09 -13.87
C VAL A 63 -9.87 -1.03 -14.08
N LYS A 64 -8.85 -1.13 -13.21
CA LYS A 64 -7.85 -2.20 -13.23
C LYS A 64 -8.50 -3.57 -13.07
N ALA A 65 -9.35 -3.76 -12.05
CA ALA A 65 -10.01 -5.03 -11.77
C ALA A 65 -10.87 -5.51 -12.95
N SER A 66 -11.67 -4.62 -13.54
CA SER A 66 -12.50 -4.94 -14.70
C SER A 66 -11.69 -5.43 -15.89
N TYR A 67 -10.58 -4.78 -16.21
CA TYR A 67 -9.69 -5.21 -17.29
C TYR A 67 -9.01 -6.55 -16.99
N LEU A 68 -8.43 -6.69 -15.80
CA LEU A 68 -7.76 -7.92 -15.39
C LEU A 68 -8.74 -9.11 -15.35
N ALA A 69 -9.98 -8.89 -14.90
CA ALA A 69 -11.05 -9.90 -14.95
C ALA A 69 -11.35 -10.35 -16.38
N ALA A 70 -11.49 -9.40 -17.32
CA ALA A 70 -11.72 -9.71 -18.72
C ALA A 70 -10.58 -10.55 -19.33
N VAL A 71 -9.31 -10.22 -19.01
CA VAL A 71 -8.16 -11.00 -19.43
C VAL A 71 -8.13 -12.38 -18.76
N ALA A 72 -8.40 -12.46 -17.47
CA ALA A 72 -8.41 -13.71 -16.70
C ALA A 72 -9.49 -14.70 -17.20
N HIS A 73 -10.69 -14.21 -17.52
CA HIS A 73 -11.76 -14.99 -18.13
C HIS A 73 -11.51 -15.34 -19.60
N GLY A 74 -10.55 -14.67 -20.26
CA GLY A 74 -10.23 -14.89 -21.68
C GLY A 74 -11.15 -14.14 -22.66
N SER A 75 -12.02 -13.25 -22.19
CA SER A 75 -12.85 -12.38 -23.02
C SER A 75 -12.07 -11.21 -23.64
N GLU A 76 -10.95 -10.85 -23.05
CA GLU A 76 -9.97 -9.88 -23.58
C GLU A 76 -8.60 -10.55 -23.76
N LYS A 77 -7.87 -10.19 -24.80
CA LYS A 77 -6.51 -10.70 -25.05
C LYS A 77 -5.48 -9.60 -24.83
N CYS A 78 -4.42 -9.94 -24.10
CA CYS A 78 -3.29 -9.05 -23.90
C CYS A 78 -1.99 -9.82 -24.19
N SER A 79 -1.14 -9.29 -25.05
CA SER A 79 0.16 -9.92 -25.38
C SER A 79 1.16 -9.87 -24.22
N LEU A 80 0.98 -8.95 -23.28
CA LEU A 80 1.85 -8.73 -22.12
C LEU A 80 1.37 -9.41 -20.84
N ILE A 81 0.09 -9.74 -20.74
CA ILE A 81 -0.53 -10.28 -19.52
C ILE A 81 -1.29 -11.55 -19.89
N SER A 82 -0.80 -12.69 -19.41
CA SER A 82 -1.50 -13.97 -19.54
C SER A 82 -2.71 -14.03 -18.60
N ARG A 83 -3.63 -14.97 -18.82
CA ARG A 83 -4.77 -15.24 -17.92
C ARG A 83 -4.30 -15.48 -16.48
N GLU A 84 -3.25 -16.30 -16.32
CA GLU A 84 -2.66 -16.58 -15.01
C GLU A 84 -2.10 -15.31 -14.36
N LYS A 85 -1.34 -14.50 -15.10
CA LYS A 85 -0.79 -13.24 -14.59
C LYS A 85 -1.89 -12.25 -14.22
N ALA A 86 -2.96 -12.15 -15.00
CA ALA A 86 -4.11 -11.31 -14.68
C ALA A 86 -4.79 -11.75 -13.38
N THR A 87 -4.99 -13.07 -13.18
CA THR A 87 -5.54 -13.63 -11.95
C THR A 87 -4.64 -13.38 -10.74
N GLN A 88 -3.31 -13.54 -10.89
CA GLN A 88 -2.35 -13.19 -9.84
C GLN A 88 -2.47 -11.70 -9.45
N LEU A 89 -2.52 -10.80 -10.42
CA LEU A 89 -2.66 -9.37 -10.17
C LEU A 89 -3.99 -9.01 -9.49
N LEU A 90 -5.09 -9.67 -9.84
CA LEU A 90 -6.36 -9.55 -9.10
C LEU A 90 -6.17 -9.92 -7.63
N GLY A 91 -5.45 -11.00 -7.33
CA GLY A 91 -5.17 -11.45 -5.97
C GLY A 91 -4.34 -10.46 -5.13
N THR A 92 -3.69 -9.46 -5.74
CA THR A 92 -2.91 -8.44 -5.03
C THR A 92 -3.70 -7.17 -4.66
N MET A 93 -4.99 -7.08 -4.99
CA MET A 93 -5.75 -5.83 -4.91
C MET A 93 -6.43 -5.56 -3.56
N LEU A 94 -6.18 -6.36 -2.53
CA LEU A 94 -6.59 -6.16 -1.13
C LEU A 94 -8.11 -6.10 -0.87
N GLY A 95 -8.91 -6.73 -1.70
CA GLY A 95 -10.38 -6.71 -1.56
C GLY A 95 -11.07 -5.62 -2.39
N GLY A 96 -12.39 -5.57 -2.35
CA GLY A 96 -13.19 -4.69 -3.18
C GLY A 96 -13.48 -5.29 -4.56
N TYR A 97 -13.15 -4.58 -5.62
CA TYR A 97 -13.53 -4.94 -7.01
C TYR A 97 -12.91 -6.22 -7.58
N ASN A 98 -11.90 -6.78 -6.92
CA ASN A 98 -11.24 -8.02 -7.35
C ASN A 98 -11.90 -9.29 -6.80
N ILE A 99 -12.76 -9.19 -5.78
CA ILE A 99 -13.30 -10.37 -5.07
C ILE A 99 -14.23 -11.18 -5.97
N SER A 100 -15.29 -10.58 -6.48
CA SER A 100 -16.25 -11.31 -7.33
C SER A 100 -15.57 -11.97 -8.54
N PRO A 101 -14.67 -11.31 -9.30
CA PRO A 101 -13.93 -11.97 -10.37
C PRO A 101 -13.10 -13.18 -9.89
N LEU A 102 -12.47 -13.10 -8.73
CA LEU A 102 -11.70 -14.23 -8.19
C LEU A 102 -12.61 -15.39 -7.76
N VAL A 103 -13.78 -15.10 -7.18
CA VAL A 103 -14.77 -16.12 -6.82
C VAL A 103 -15.31 -16.82 -8.07
N ASP A 104 -15.62 -16.06 -9.12
CA ASP A 104 -16.07 -16.62 -10.41
C ASP A 104 -15.01 -17.54 -11.04
N LEU A 105 -13.74 -17.15 -10.96
CA LEU A 105 -12.61 -17.91 -11.50
C LEU A 105 -12.30 -19.20 -10.73
N LEU A 106 -12.87 -19.46 -9.55
CA LEU A 106 -12.67 -20.72 -8.82
C LEU A 106 -13.09 -21.97 -9.61
N ASP A 107 -14.04 -21.81 -10.55
CA ASP A 107 -14.52 -22.88 -11.42
C ASP A 107 -13.67 -23.06 -12.68
N ASP A 108 -12.74 -22.16 -12.96
CA ASP A 108 -11.92 -22.22 -14.16
C ASP A 108 -10.79 -23.25 -14.02
N SER A 109 -10.72 -24.18 -14.95
CA SER A 109 -9.75 -25.27 -14.93
C SER A 109 -8.29 -24.83 -15.09
N THR A 110 -8.05 -23.63 -15.62
CA THR A 110 -6.71 -23.10 -15.90
C THR A 110 -6.19 -22.21 -14.77
N VAL A 111 -7.05 -21.33 -14.26
CA VAL A 111 -6.64 -20.28 -13.31
C VAL A 111 -7.34 -20.39 -11.94
N GLY A 112 -8.21 -21.38 -11.74
CA GLY A 112 -8.97 -21.53 -10.49
C GLY A 112 -8.10 -21.69 -9.25
N THR A 113 -7.01 -22.43 -9.35
CA THR A 113 -6.04 -22.55 -8.23
C THR A 113 -5.35 -21.21 -7.93
N VAL A 114 -5.03 -20.43 -8.96
CA VAL A 114 -4.43 -19.09 -8.78
C VAL A 114 -5.44 -18.14 -8.14
N ALA A 115 -6.71 -18.22 -8.54
CA ALA A 115 -7.78 -17.43 -7.92
C ALA A 115 -7.96 -17.79 -6.42
N ALA A 116 -7.91 -19.09 -6.09
CA ALA A 116 -7.96 -19.56 -4.70
C ALA A 116 -6.81 -18.98 -3.86
N GLU A 117 -5.57 -18.97 -4.38
CA GLU A 117 -4.43 -18.36 -3.67
C GLU A 117 -4.61 -16.85 -3.43
N GLY A 118 -5.28 -16.13 -4.33
CA GLY A 118 -5.68 -14.74 -4.13
C GLY A 118 -6.70 -14.57 -3.01
N LEU A 119 -7.74 -15.42 -3.00
CA LEU A 119 -8.83 -15.37 -2.02
C LEU A 119 -8.39 -15.78 -0.61
N LYS A 120 -7.50 -16.74 -0.46
CA LYS A 120 -6.93 -17.13 0.85
C LYS A 120 -6.32 -15.94 1.62
N LYS A 121 -5.82 -14.94 0.90
CA LYS A 121 -5.20 -13.74 1.46
C LYS A 121 -6.18 -12.56 1.66
N THR A 122 -7.43 -12.70 1.22
CA THR A 122 -8.44 -11.64 1.28
C THR A 122 -9.43 -11.93 2.40
N LEU A 123 -9.28 -11.27 3.54
CA LEU A 123 -10.01 -11.58 4.78
C LEU A 123 -11.34 -10.80 4.94
N LEU A 124 -11.56 -9.74 4.15
CA LEU A 124 -12.73 -8.85 4.27
C LEU A 124 -13.71 -9.06 3.11
N MET A 125 -14.21 -10.28 2.94
CA MET A 125 -15.12 -10.63 1.85
C MET A 125 -16.47 -11.16 2.37
N PHE A 126 -17.09 -10.41 3.23
CA PHE A 126 -18.33 -10.80 3.94
C PHE A 126 -19.47 -11.21 3.00
N ASP A 127 -19.71 -10.44 1.96
CA ASP A 127 -20.84 -10.69 1.04
C ASP A 127 -20.61 -11.93 0.17
N GLN A 128 -19.37 -12.19 -0.25
CA GLN A 128 -19.01 -13.30 -1.15
C GLN A 128 -18.63 -14.60 -0.40
N PHE A 129 -18.66 -14.61 0.91
CA PHE A 129 -18.40 -15.82 1.70
C PHE A 129 -19.35 -16.95 1.31
N HIS A 130 -20.64 -16.66 1.19
CA HIS A 130 -21.67 -17.64 0.82
C HIS A 130 -21.46 -18.18 -0.59
N ASP A 131 -21.02 -17.36 -1.55
CA ASP A 131 -20.72 -17.82 -2.92
C ASP A 131 -19.59 -18.85 -2.91
N VAL A 132 -18.54 -18.62 -2.09
CA VAL A 132 -17.46 -19.59 -1.92
C VAL A 132 -17.95 -20.87 -1.22
N GLN A 133 -18.80 -20.72 -0.20
CA GLN A 133 -19.41 -21.86 0.51
C GLN A 133 -20.25 -22.72 -0.45
N GLU A 134 -21.14 -22.13 -1.22
CA GLU A 134 -21.99 -22.84 -2.19
C GLU A 134 -21.14 -23.61 -3.21
N LYS A 135 -20.07 -22.99 -3.74
CA LYS A 135 -19.13 -23.68 -4.64
C LYS A 135 -18.44 -24.86 -3.95
N ALA A 136 -18.06 -24.73 -2.69
CA ALA A 136 -17.47 -25.82 -1.93
C ALA A 136 -18.44 -26.99 -1.68
N GLU A 137 -19.72 -26.68 -1.38
CA GLU A 137 -20.79 -27.68 -1.16
C GLU A 137 -21.09 -28.51 -2.41
N ILE A 138 -21.08 -27.88 -3.59
CA ILE A 138 -21.23 -28.60 -4.86
C ILE A 138 -19.95 -29.29 -5.35
N GLY A 139 -18.89 -29.25 -4.57
CA GLY A 139 -17.68 -30.07 -4.79
C GLY A 139 -16.47 -29.36 -5.36
N ASN A 140 -16.51 -28.03 -5.55
CA ASN A 140 -15.35 -27.26 -6.06
C ASN A 140 -14.16 -27.36 -5.11
N ALA A 141 -13.05 -27.96 -5.57
CA ALA A 141 -11.86 -28.19 -4.76
C ALA A 141 -11.13 -26.89 -4.37
N ASN A 142 -11.14 -25.89 -5.27
CA ASN A 142 -10.52 -24.60 -5.02
C ASN A 142 -11.27 -23.84 -3.92
N ALA A 143 -12.60 -23.84 -3.96
CA ALA A 143 -13.43 -23.21 -2.93
C ALA A 143 -13.24 -23.90 -1.57
N LYS A 144 -13.17 -25.23 -1.53
CA LYS A 144 -12.85 -25.98 -0.30
C LYS A 144 -11.48 -25.59 0.28
N ALA A 145 -10.46 -25.44 -0.58
CA ALA A 145 -9.13 -25.01 -0.17
C ALA A 145 -9.13 -23.58 0.40
N VAL A 146 -9.93 -22.68 -0.14
CA VAL A 146 -10.09 -21.30 0.41
C VAL A 146 -10.72 -21.36 1.80
N LEU A 147 -11.86 -22.06 1.97
CA LEU A 147 -12.53 -22.18 3.26
C LEU A 147 -11.65 -22.84 4.32
N GLN A 148 -10.91 -23.89 3.93
CA GLN A 148 -9.99 -24.56 4.84
C GLN A 148 -8.86 -23.64 5.29
N SER A 149 -8.25 -22.87 4.37
CA SER A 149 -7.21 -21.90 4.69
C SER A 149 -7.70 -20.84 5.69
N TRP A 150 -8.94 -20.37 5.54
CA TRP A 150 -9.53 -19.42 6.49
C TRP A 150 -9.82 -20.07 7.85
N ALA A 151 -10.34 -21.31 7.86
CA ALA A 151 -10.59 -22.05 9.10
C ALA A 151 -9.30 -22.34 9.88
N ASP A 152 -8.20 -22.61 9.17
CA ASP A 152 -6.87 -22.86 9.76
C ASP A 152 -6.13 -21.57 10.13
N ALA A 153 -6.72 -20.41 9.84
CA ALA A 153 -6.13 -19.08 10.03
C ALA A 153 -4.72 -18.96 9.41
N GLU A 154 -4.50 -19.53 8.22
CA GLU A 154 -3.19 -19.54 7.55
C GLU A 154 -2.63 -18.12 7.34
N TRP A 155 -3.48 -17.15 7.06
CA TRP A 155 -3.13 -15.73 6.93
C TRP A 155 -2.44 -15.17 8.18
N PHE A 156 -2.66 -15.76 9.34
CA PHE A 156 -2.04 -15.38 10.61
C PHE A 156 -0.90 -16.33 10.99
N THR A 157 -1.14 -17.65 10.93
CA THR A 157 -0.17 -18.66 11.37
C THR A 157 1.05 -18.78 10.44
N SER A 158 0.92 -18.35 9.18
CA SER A 158 2.03 -18.33 8.21
C SER A 158 2.97 -17.12 8.35
N ARG A 159 2.67 -16.19 9.27
CA ARG A 159 3.56 -15.05 9.54
C ARG A 159 4.88 -15.53 10.13
N PRO A 160 6.00 -14.85 9.79
CA PRO A 160 7.28 -15.19 10.40
C PRO A 160 7.25 -14.97 11.92
N GLU A 161 8.02 -15.78 12.64
CA GLU A 161 8.20 -15.59 14.07
C GLU A 161 8.76 -14.21 14.38
N VAL A 162 8.33 -13.62 15.50
CA VAL A 162 8.87 -12.35 15.98
C VAL A 162 10.35 -12.50 16.30
N ALA A 163 11.17 -11.63 15.75
CA ALA A 163 12.62 -11.65 16.00
C ALA A 163 12.92 -11.48 17.50
N LYS A 164 13.83 -12.30 18.04
CA LYS A 164 14.25 -12.25 19.45
C LYS A 164 15.00 -10.94 19.80
N SER A 165 15.61 -10.31 18.82
CA SER A 165 16.30 -9.03 18.95
C SER A 165 16.25 -8.28 17.63
N ILE A 166 16.13 -6.95 17.72
CA ILE A 166 16.12 -6.05 16.56
C ILE A 166 17.12 -4.94 16.80
N ILE A 167 17.98 -4.70 15.82
CA ILE A 167 18.91 -3.55 15.86
C ILE A 167 18.22 -2.38 15.16
N LEU A 168 18.11 -1.26 15.87
CA LEU A 168 17.41 -0.08 15.39
C LEU A 168 18.36 1.11 15.26
N THR A 169 18.17 1.93 14.23
CA THR A 169 18.69 3.29 14.17
C THR A 169 17.62 4.23 14.69
N VAL A 170 17.94 5.09 15.65
CA VAL A 170 16.95 5.90 16.37
C VAL A 170 16.87 7.32 15.80
N PHE A 171 15.66 7.75 15.43
CA PHE A 171 15.30 9.15 15.27
C PHE A 171 14.59 9.61 16.55
N LYS A 172 15.36 10.23 17.46
CA LYS A 172 14.86 10.69 18.76
C LYS A 172 14.34 12.12 18.68
N VAL A 173 13.13 12.33 19.22
CA VAL A 173 12.52 13.66 19.42
C VAL A 173 12.22 13.83 20.90
N GLU A 174 12.69 14.91 21.52
CA GLU A 174 12.51 15.17 22.94
C GLU A 174 11.18 15.83 23.27
N GLY A 175 10.69 15.56 24.47
CA GLY A 175 9.49 16.17 25.04
C GLY A 175 8.17 15.63 24.49
N GLU A 176 7.13 16.42 24.58
CA GLU A 176 5.81 16.08 24.06
C GLU A 176 5.78 16.28 22.53
N ILE A 177 5.28 15.29 21.82
CA ILE A 177 5.11 15.28 20.37
C ILE A 177 3.61 15.21 20.09
N ASN A 178 3.10 16.32 19.61
CA ASN A 178 1.71 16.48 19.22
C ASN A 178 1.53 15.97 17.79
N THR A 179 0.30 15.55 17.44
CA THR A 179 -0.01 15.14 16.06
C THR A 179 0.15 16.28 15.04
N ASP A 180 0.13 17.55 15.45
CA ASP A 180 0.44 18.69 14.57
C ASP A 180 1.95 18.84 14.31
N ASP A 181 2.83 18.30 15.15
CA ASP A 181 4.26 18.19 14.83
C ASP A 181 4.51 17.17 13.71
N LEU A 182 3.68 16.13 13.65
CA LEU A 182 3.76 15.02 12.69
C LEU A 182 2.96 15.27 11.41
N SER A 183 1.87 16.01 11.52
CA SER A 183 0.91 16.33 10.44
C SER A 183 0.36 17.74 10.64
N PRO A 184 1.14 18.78 10.31
CA PRO A 184 0.77 20.16 10.60
C PRO A 184 -0.56 20.57 9.94
N ALA A 185 -1.43 21.23 10.71
CA ALA A 185 -2.76 21.65 10.25
C ALA A 185 -2.71 22.57 9.01
N PRO A 186 -1.76 23.50 8.86
CA PRO A 186 -1.64 24.32 7.65
C PRO A 186 -1.39 23.51 6.37
N ASP A 187 -0.83 22.30 6.48
CA ASP A 187 -0.57 21.40 5.35
C ASP A 187 -1.67 20.35 5.12
N ALA A 188 -2.82 20.50 5.74
CA ALA A 188 -3.92 19.53 5.67
C ALA A 188 -4.37 19.18 4.25
N PHE A 189 -4.22 20.11 3.30
CA PHE A 189 -4.55 19.93 1.88
C PHE A 189 -3.71 18.82 1.21
N SER A 190 -2.50 18.55 1.72
CA SER A 190 -1.60 17.53 1.17
C SER A 190 -1.79 16.13 1.81
N ARG A 191 -2.63 15.98 2.84
CA ARG A 191 -2.84 14.70 3.54
C ARG A 191 -3.20 13.50 2.66
N PRO A 192 -3.97 13.65 1.57
CA PRO A 192 -4.22 12.53 0.66
C PRO A 192 -2.96 12.03 -0.07
N ASP A 193 -1.96 12.89 -0.23
CA ASP A 193 -0.66 12.59 -0.82
C ASP A 193 0.36 12.35 0.31
N ILE A 194 0.38 11.13 0.85
CA ILE A 194 1.19 10.77 2.00
C ILE A 194 2.67 11.16 1.83
N PRO A 195 3.36 10.85 0.70
CA PRO A 195 4.74 11.25 0.49
C PRO A 195 4.97 12.75 0.57
N LEU A 196 4.07 13.53 -0.03
CA LEU A 196 4.18 15.00 -0.01
C LEU A 196 3.91 15.54 1.40
N HIS A 197 2.87 15.05 2.05
CA HIS A 197 2.49 15.49 3.39
C HIS A 197 3.57 15.18 4.43
N ALA A 198 4.19 14.02 4.33
CA ALA A 198 5.27 13.61 5.24
C ALA A 198 6.49 14.55 5.21
N LEU A 199 6.73 15.27 4.11
CA LEU A 199 7.81 16.26 4.05
C LEU A 199 7.65 17.39 5.07
N ALA A 200 6.43 17.65 5.56
CA ALA A 200 6.14 18.65 6.56
C ALA A 200 6.28 18.13 8.01
N MET A 201 6.54 16.85 8.23
CA MET A 201 6.75 16.28 9.55
C MET A 201 7.93 16.97 10.25
N HIS A 202 7.68 17.54 11.44
CA HIS A 202 8.68 18.35 12.18
C HIS A 202 9.26 19.54 11.39
N LYS A 203 8.44 20.20 10.58
CA LYS A 203 8.87 21.36 9.80
C LYS A 203 9.18 22.59 10.65
N ASN A 204 8.69 22.66 11.90
CA ASN A 204 9.02 23.71 12.83
C ASN A 204 10.19 23.28 13.72
N ALA A 205 11.18 24.16 13.90
CA ALA A 205 12.33 23.89 14.74
C ALA A 205 11.92 23.62 16.20
N ARG A 206 12.57 22.64 16.84
CA ARG A 206 12.38 22.29 18.24
C ARG A 206 13.68 21.71 18.81
N PRO A 207 13.84 21.62 20.14
CA PRO A 207 15.03 21.03 20.76
C PRO A 207 15.35 19.65 20.18
N GLY A 208 16.58 19.46 19.72
CA GLY A 208 17.05 18.20 19.12
C GLY A 208 16.60 17.92 17.69
N VAL A 209 15.69 18.73 17.10
CA VAL A 209 15.22 18.55 15.71
C VAL A 209 15.37 19.85 14.92
N VAL A 210 16.20 19.81 13.88
CA VAL A 210 16.42 20.93 12.98
C VAL A 210 15.80 20.60 11.62
N PRO A 211 14.77 21.36 11.20
CA PRO A 211 14.17 21.18 9.87
C PRO A 211 15.15 21.59 8.76
N GLU A 212 14.94 21.09 7.53
CA GLU A 212 15.70 21.55 6.36
C GLU A 212 15.35 22.99 5.98
N GLU A 213 14.06 23.33 6.11
CA GLU A 213 13.55 24.69 5.92
C GLU A 213 12.44 24.94 6.95
N ASP A 214 12.74 25.83 7.91
CA ASP A 214 11.83 26.11 9.02
C ASP A 214 10.47 26.59 8.52
N GLY A 215 9.41 26.00 9.07
CA GLY A 215 8.04 26.25 8.69
C GLY A 215 7.58 25.62 7.37
N LYS A 216 8.48 24.97 6.60
CA LYS A 216 8.14 24.38 5.29
C LYS A 216 8.47 22.90 5.16
N ARG A 217 9.70 22.50 5.52
CA ARG A 217 10.19 21.13 5.29
C ARG A 217 10.93 20.60 6.51
N GLY A 218 10.51 19.44 6.97
CA GLY A 218 11.10 18.75 8.11
C GLY A 218 12.51 18.21 7.87
N PRO A 219 13.06 17.44 8.80
CA PRO A 219 14.45 16.95 8.78
C PRO A 219 14.64 15.74 7.85
N VAL A 220 14.15 15.80 6.61
CA VAL A 220 14.07 14.66 5.68
C VAL A 220 15.44 14.07 5.40
N LYS A 221 16.44 14.89 5.01
CA LYS A 221 17.81 14.42 4.72
C LYS A 221 18.48 13.81 5.95
N PHE A 222 18.19 14.33 7.13
CA PHE A 222 18.71 13.74 8.37
C PHE A 222 18.16 12.34 8.57
N ILE A 223 16.85 12.15 8.38
CA ILE A 223 16.20 10.82 8.49
C ILE A 223 16.72 9.88 7.39
N ASP A 224 16.90 10.36 6.17
CA ASP A 224 17.49 9.57 5.08
C ASP A 224 18.93 9.15 5.40
N GLY A 225 19.72 10.02 6.04
CA GLY A 225 21.03 9.68 6.56
C GLY A 225 21.01 8.60 7.65
N LEU A 226 19.94 8.56 8.46
CA LEU A 226 19.75 7.47 9.42
C LEU A 226 19.42 6.15 8.73
N LYS A 227 18.56 6.17 7.71
CA LYS A 227 18.23 4.97 6.89
C LYS A 227 19.47 4.42 6.18
N ALA A 228 20.36 5.29 5.70
CA ALA A 228 21.57 4.88 5.02
C ALA A 228 22.53 4.04 5.89
N LYS A 229 22.32 3.98 7.22
CA LYS A 229 23.04 3.08 8.13
C LYS A 229 22.65 1.60 7.98
N GLY A 230 21.58 1.30 7.28
CA GLY A 230 21.15 -0.05 6.92
C GLY A 230 20.30 -0.78 7.97
N ASN A 231 19.97 -0.14 9.10
CA ASN A 231 19.03 -0.69 10.09
C ASN A 231 17.64 -0.06 9.92
N LEU A 232 16.61 -0.72 10.46
CA LEU A 232 15.29 -0.09 10.61
C LEU A 232 15.40 1.20 11.42
N VAL A 233 14.72 2.25 10.96
CA VAL A 233 14.66 3.52 11.70
C VAL A 233 13.48 3.48 12.65
N ALA A 234 13.74 3.63 13.95
CA ALA A 234 12.69 3.79 14.95
C ALA A 234 12.42 5.26 15.23
N TYR A 235 11.16 5.64 15.24
CA TYR A 235 10.70 6.92 15.77
C TYR A 235 10.63 6.84 17.30
N VAL A 236 11.33 7.69 18.01
CA VAL A 236 11.43 7.63 19.48
C VAL A 236 11.10 8.98 20.10
N GLY A 237 10.17 9.01 21.07
CA GLY A 237 9.76 10.21 21.77
C GLY A 237 9.53 9.99 23.26
N ASP A 238 9.38 11.08 24.03
CA ASP A 238 9.02 10.96 25.45
C ASP A 238 7.51 10.78 25.62
N VAL A 239 6.69 11.69 25.06
CA VAL A 239 5.24 11.56 24.97
C VAL A 239 4.85 11.71 23.51
N VAL A 240 4.25 10.70 22.89
CA VAL A 240 4.02 10.66 21.44
C VAL A 240 2.53 10.66 21.10
N GLY A 241 2.15 11.51 20.14
CA GLY A 241 0.86 11.43 19.45
C GLY A 241 -0.32 12.07 20.18
N THR A 242 -0.07 13.06 21.04
CA THR A 242 -1.15 13.90 21.59
C THR A 242 -1.82 14.72 20.48
N GLY A 243 -3.13 14.98 20.58
CA GLY A 243 -3.90 15.71 19.57
C GLY A 243 -4.79 14.80 18.71
N SER A 244 -5.38 15.36 17.64
CA SER A 244 -6.49 14.73 16.92
C SER A 244 -6.16 14.26 15.50
N SER A 245 -5.12 14.76 14.85
CA SER A 245 -4.75 14.47 13.45
C SER A 245 -4.00 13.13 13.30
N ARG A 246 -4.36 12.13 14.08
CA ARG A 246 -3.60 10.88 14.27
C ARG A 246 -3.37 10.05 13.00
N LYS A 247 -4.36 9.92 12.10
CA LYS A 247 -4.21 9.10 10.88
C LYS A 247 -3.12 9.65 9.96
N SER A 248 -3.14 10.94 9.67
CA SER A 248 -2.12 11.58 8.85
C SER A 248 -0.77 11.65 9.57
N ALA A 249 -0.76 11.82 10.90
CA ALA A 249 0.45 11.76 11.71
C ALA A 249 1.11 10.37 11.65
N THR A 250 0.31 9.30 11.79
CA THR A 250 0.78 7.92 11.62
C THR A 250 1.37 7.70 10.23
N ASN A 251 0.66 8.12 9.17
CA ASN A 251 1.16 8.01 7.81
C ASN A 251 2.50 8.75 7.60
N SER A 252 2.67 9.93 8.22
CA SER A 252 3.94 10.67 8.14
C SER A 252 5.09 9.91 8.82
N VAL A 253 4.85 9.34 10.00
CA VAL A 253 5.85 8.51 10.69
C VAL A 253 6.18 7.27 9.87
N LEU A 254 5.18 6.53 9.41
CA LEU A 254 5.36 5.33 8.59
C LEU A 254 6.08 5.62 7.27
N TRP A 255 5.84 6.79 6.66
CA TRP A 255 6.55 7.18 5.45
C TRP A 255 8.08 7.16 5.62
N PHE A 256 8.56 7.53 6.81
CA PHE A 256 9.98 7.55 7.12
C PHE A 256 10.50 6.27 7.78
N THR A 257 9.68 5.54 8.52
CA THR A 257 10.14 4.40 9.34
C THR A 257 9.67 3.04 8.83
N GLY A 258 8.63 3.00 7.99
CA GLY A 258 8.04 1.77 7.49
C GLY A 258 8.57 1.36 6.12
N GLU A 259 8.08 0.21 5.67
CA GLU A 259 8.37 -0.41 4.38
C GLU A 259 7.18 -0.24 3.42
N ASP A 260 7.43 -0.27 2.12
CA ASP A 260 6.37 -0.15 1.12
C ASP A 260 5.42 -1.36 1.20
N ILE A 261 4.11 -1.11 1.19
CA ILE A 261 3.11 -2.17 1.08
C ILE A 261 3.16 -2.71 -0.35
N PRO A 262 3.44 -4.01 -0.55
CA PRO A 262 3.51 -4.58 -1.88
C PRO A 262 2.24 -4.29 -2.70
N PHE A 263 2.40 -3.83 -3.93
CA PHE A 263 1.31 -3.49 -4.87
C PHE A 263 0.40 -2.32 -4.44
N VAL A 264 0.72 -1.61 -3.36
CA VAL A 264 -0.04 -0.44 -2.91
C VAL A 264 0.84 0.80 -3.01
N PRO A 265 0.65 1.64 -4.03
CA PRO A 265 1.52 2.79 -4.23
C PRO A 265 1.38 3.82 -3.10
N ASN A 266 2.52 4.39 -2.71
CA ASN A 266 2.63 5.53 -1.79
C ASN A 266 2.08 5.30 -0.38
N LYS A 267 2.00 4.03 0.07
CA LYS A 267 1.66 3.67 1.45
C LYS A 267 2.71 2.73 2.03
N ARG A 268 2.93 2.84 3.35
CA ARG A 268 3.90 2.06 4.10
C ARG A 268 3.30 1.48 5.36
N PHE A 269 3.91 0.42 5.87
CA PHE A 269 3.54 -0.29 7.10
C PHE A 269 4.81 -0.73 7.86
N GLY A 270 4.65 -1.34 9.02
CA GLY A 270 5.76 -2.00 9.73
C GLY A 270 6.75 -1.04 10.37
N GLY A 271 6.35 0.19 10.71
CA GLY A 271 7.20 1.16 11.39
C GLY A 271 7.36 0.87 12.86
N VAL A 272 8.52 1.24 13.44
CA VAL A 272 8.78 1.12 14.88
C VAL A 272 8.64 2.49 15.55
N CYS A 273 7.69 2.58 16.50
CA CYS A 273 7.49 3.76 17.34
C CYS A 273 7.67 3.40 18.81
N LEU A 274 8.58 4.09 19.50
CA LEU A 274 8.85 3.90 20.91
C LEU A 274 8.59 5.19 21.69
N GLY A 275 7.88 5.10 22.80
CA GLY A 275 7.59 6.24 23.65
C GLY A 275 7.57 5.85 25.13
N SER A 276 8.00 6.75 26.03
CA SER A 276 7.73 6.57 27.46
C SER A 276 6.22 6.57 27.74
N LYS A 277 5.48 7.38 26.95
CA LYS A 277 4.02 7.37 26.86
C LYS A 277 3.61 7.56 25.40
N ILE A 278 2.61 6.82 24.96
CA ILE A 278 1.97 6.99 23.65
C ILE A 278 0.50 7.28 23.90
N ALA A 279 -0.04 8.34 23.29
CA ALA A 279 -1.44 8.70 23.44
C ALA A 279 -2.34 7.55 22.94
N PRO A 280 -3.37 7.11 23.69
CA PRO A 280 -4.11 5.88 23.40
C PRO A 280 -4.69 5.81 21.99
N ILE A 281 -5.26 6.91 21.50
CA ILE A 281 -5.85 6.94 20.15
C ILE A 281 -4.78 6.88 19.07
N PHE A 282 -3.60 7.50 19.30
CA PHE A 282 -2.47 7.41 18.38
C PHE A 282 -1.88 5.99 18.40
N TYR A 283 -1.75 5.38 19.57
CA TYR A 283 -1.30 4.00 19.73
C TYR A 283 -2.15 3.04 18.92
N ASN A 284 -3.48 3.06 19.10
CA ASN A 284 -4.39 2.19 18.33
C ASN A 284 -4.27 2.42 16.82
N THR A 285 -4.12 3.68 16.40
CA THR A 285 -3.97 3.99 14.96
C THR A 285 -2.64 3.47 14.40
N MET A 286 -1.55 3.53 15.18
CA MET A 286 -0.25 2.96 14.79
C MET A 286 -0.34 1.42 14.70
N GLU A 287 -0.97 0.78 15.69
CA GLU A 287 -1.17 -0.67 15.72
C GLU A 287 -2.00 -1.15 14.53
N ASP A 288 -3.11 -0.47 14.20
CA ASP A 288 -3.95 -0.79 13.03
C ASP A 288 -3.22 -0.57 11.70
N SER A 289 -2.16 0.22 11.69
CA SER A 289 -1.40 0.54 10.47
C SER A 289 -0.20 -0.39 10.25
N GLY A 290 0.06 -1.32 11.18
CA GLY A 290 1.13 -2.31 11.15
C GLY A 290 2.42 -1.78 11.76
#